data_d5eae47f33d54791354c48cfa55c98db
#
_entry.id   d5eae47f33d54791354c48cfa55c98db
#
_cell.length_a   1.000
_cell.length_b   1.000
_cell.length_c   1.000
_cell.angle_alpha   90.00
_cell.angle_beta   90.00
_cell.angle_gamma   90.00
#
_symmetry.space_group_name_H-M   'P 1'
#
loop_
_entity.id
_entity.type
_entity.pdbx_description
1 polymer ?
#
loop_
_entity_poly.entity_id
_entity_poly.type
_entity_poly.pdbx_seq_one_letter_code
_entity_poly.pdbx_strand_id
1 'polypeptide(L)'
;DIKIAPTSVTVDDVLAIFGGVESRREKNGKVLRVFFSDQDKFVTCYLVDEDKDLVQHAEYVFKGKLIRKDYFSYTRYCSEYFAPKDNAAVLYQRTFYNEDGTPAYDILMNQGKEEVYRFKDKILYGKPALIRYFMKTLRLSKSDLVILDRETGIGQVVFEEAQEAHLAV
;
A
#
# COMPACT_ATOMS: atom_id res chain seq x y z
N ASP A 1 -5.56 -20.92 1.54
CA ASP A 1 -5.27 -19.87 2.54
C ASP A 1 -3.93 -19.24 2.22
N ILE A 2 -3.96 -18.07 1.62
CA ILE A 2 -2.75 -17.24 1.49
C ILE A 2 -2.44 -16.77 2.91
N LYS A 3 -1.46 -17.38 3.55
CA LYS A 3 -0.92 -16.86 4.81
C LYS A 3 -0.22 -15.54 4.49
N ILE A 4 -0.89 -14.43 4.79
CA ILE A 4 -0.26 -13.12 4.81
C ILE A 4 0.91 -13.23 5.78
N ALA A 5 2.11 -12.85 5.35
CA ALA A 5 3.30 -12.85 6.18
C ALA A 5 3.01 -12.10 7.50
N PRO A 6 3.33 -12.68 8.66
CA PRO A 6 3.05 -12.02 9.92
C PRO A 6 3.82 -10.70 10.00
N THR A 7 3.15 -9.63 10.41
CA THR A 7 3.82 -8.37 10.67
C THR A 7 4.78 -8.49 11.86
N SER A 8 5.90 -7.77 11.80
CA SER A 8 6.81 -7.56 12.93
C SER A 8 6.71 -6.14 13.51
N VAL A 9 5.85 -5.30 12.94
CA VAL A 9 5.68 -3.90 13.32
C VAL A 9 4.81 -3.80 14.56
N THR A 10 5.33 -3.15 15.60
CA THR A 10 4.64 -2.94 16.87
C THR A 10 3.83 -1.63 16.88
N VAL A 11 2.95 -1.50 17.87
CA VAL A 11 2.25 -0.21 18.13
C VAL A 11 3.27 0.92 18.34
N ASP A 12 4.33 0.70 19.09
CA ASP A 12 5.35 1.72 19.36
C ASP A 12 6.09 2.16 18.08
N ASP A 13 6.33 1.24 17.14
CA ASP A 13 6.88 1.59 15.82
C ASP A 13 5.94 2.53 15.06
N VAL A 14 4.62 2.26 15.09
CA VAL A 14 3.61 3.12 14.46
C VAL A 14 3.55 4.49 15.13
N LEU A 15 3.61 4.56 16.46
CA LEU A 15 3.61 5.83 17.19
C LEU A 15 4.86 6.66 16.86
N ALA A 16 6.02 6.04 16.73
CA ALA A 16 7.26 6.70 16.30
C ALA A 16 7.13 7.35 14.91
N ILE A 17 6.42 6.70 13.98
CA ILE A 17 6.15 7.27 12.64
C ILE A 17 5.29 8.54 12.72
N PHE A 18 4.26 8.55 13.59
CA PHE A 18 3.33 9.68 13.69
C PHE A 18 3.87 10.80 14.57
N GLY A 19 4.68 10.47 15.57
CA GLY A 19 5.27 11.39 16.52
C GLY A 19 4.23 12.03 17.46
N GLY A 20 4.70 12.74 18.46
CA GLY A 20 3.87 13.46 19.43
C GLY A 20 3.86 12.82 20.82
N VAL A 21 3.15 13.47 21.76
CA VAL A 21 3.03 13.05 23.15
C VAL A 21 1.73 12.28 23.35
N GLU A 22 1.83 10.98 23.62
CA GLU A 22 0.69 10.15 23.93
C GLU A 22 -0.05 10.64 25.19
N SER A 23 -1.39 10.70 25.11
CA SER A 23 -2.24 11.08 26.24
C SER A 23 -3.04 9.91 26.80
N ARG A 24 -3.62 9.07 25.95
CA ARG A 24 -4.42 7.91 26.35
C ARG A 24 -4.54 6.88 25.24
N ARG A 25 -4.87 5.64 25.63
CA ARG A 25 -5.20 4.52 24.73
C ARG A 25 -6.62 4.02 25.00
N GLU A 26 -7.31 3.67 23.91
CA GLU A 26 -8.62 3.01 23.97
C GLU A 26 -8.53 1.72 23.12
N LYS A 27 -8.76 0.56 23.76
CA LYS A 27 -8.71 -0.75 23.10
C LYS A 27 -10.08 -1.40 23.07
N ASN A 28 -10.43 -1.94 21.91
CA ASN A 28 -11.64 -2.72 21.72
C ASN A 28 -11.31 -3.91 20.79
N GLY A 29 -11.11 -5.08 21.37
CA GLY A 29 -10.67 -6.26 20.63
C GLY A 29 -9.33 -5.99 19.91
N LYS A 30 -9.32 -6.20 18.59
CA LYS A 30 -8.15 -5.99 17.74
C LYS A 30 -7.95 -4.53 17.30
N VAL A 31 -8.74 -3.58 17.80
CA VAL A 31 -8.64 -2.17 17.45
C VAL A 31 -8.10 -1.40 18.65
N LEU A 32 -6.94 -0.76 18.47
CA LEU A 32 -6.32 0.09 19.46
C LEU A 32 -6.22 1.52 18.92
N ARG A 33 -6.83 2.47 19.62
CA ARG A 33 -6.74 3.89 19.30
C ARG A 33 -5.85 4.61 20.31
N VAL A 34 -4.88 5.36 19.81
CA VAL A 34 -3.94 6.15 20.62
C VAL A 34 -4.12 7.62 20.30
N PHE A 35 -4.40 8.42 21.34
CA PHE A 35 -4.60 9.87 21.26
C PHE A 35 -3.36 10.61 21.71
N PHE A 36 -3.12 11.78 21.13
CA PHE A 36 -1.98 12.65 21.44
C PHE A 36 -2.47 13.96 22.08
N SER A 37 -1.74 14.46 23.08
CA SER A 37 -2.13 15.63 23.84
C SER A 37 -1.68 16.96 23.24
N ASP A 38 -0.63 16.93 22.41
CA ASP A 38 0.00 18.11 21.84
C ASP A 38 -0.70 18.63 20.57
N GLN A 39 -1.53 17.80 19.95
CA GLN A 39 -2.26 18.13 18.73
C GLN A 39 -3.60 17.37 18.68
N ASP A 40 -4.55 17.90 17.92
CA ASP A 40 -5.81 17.21 17.62
C ASP A 40 -5.57 16.09 16.61
N LYS A 41 -4.92 15.01 17.08
CA LYS A 41 -4.62 13.82 16.28
C LYS A 41 -4.72 12.55 17.08
N PHE A 42 -5.02 11.47 16.39
CA PHE A 42 -4.96 10.10 16.90
C PHE A 42 -4.57 9.12 15.81
N VAL A 43 -4.09 7.96 16.20
CA VAL A 43 -3.88 6.82 15.31
C VAL A 43 -4.75 5.65 15.76
N THR A 44 -5.35 4.96 14.80
CA THR A 44 -6.04 3.69 15.03
C THR A 44 -5.19 2.57 14.47
N CYS A 45 -4.70 1.70 15.33
CA CYS A 45 -3.96 0.50 14.98
C CYS A 45 -4.91 -0.70 14.93
N TYR A 46 -4.88 -1.44 13.83
CA TYR A 46 -5.60 -2.70 13.67
C TYR A 46 -4.61 -3.84 13.89
N LEU A 47 -4.81 -4.57 14.99
CA LEU A 47 -3.90 -5.61 15.45
C LEU A 47 -4.16 -6.95 14.75
N VAL A 48 -3.11 -7.73 14.57
CA VAL A 48 -3.22 -9.11 14.08
C VAL A 48 -3.99 -9.97 15.06
N ASP A 49 -3.75 -9.77 16.36
CA ASP A 49 -4.34 -10.52 17.47
C ASP A 49 -4.63 -9.57 18.64
N GLU A 50 -5.64 -9.88 19.47
CA GLU A 50 -5.99 -9.08 20.65
C GLU A 50 -4.87 -9.04 21.69
N ASP A 51 -4.12 -10.14 21.83
CA ASP A 51 -3.08 -10.31 22.85
C ASP A 51 -1.68 -9.88 22.37
N LYS A 52 -1.58 -9.39 21.13
CA LYS A 52 -0.31 -8.97 20.52
C LYS A 52 -0.35 -7.52 20.08
N ASP A 53 0.70 -6.78 20.41
CA ASP A 53 0.87 -5.40 19.95
C ASP A 53 1.46 -5.31 18.52
N LEU A 54 1.13 -6.31 17.67
CA LEU A 54 1.56 -6.36 16.27
C LEU A 54 0.49 -5.76 15.36
N VAL A 55 0.87 -4.78 14.57
CA VAL A 55 -0.04 -3.97 13.75
C VAL A 55 -0.07 -4.48 12.31
N GLN A 56 -1.26 -4.77 11.81
CA GLN A 56 -1.50 -5.11 10.40
C GLN A 56 -1.61 -3.85 9.52
N HIS A 57 -2.36 -2.86 9.99
CA HIS A 57 -2.45 -1.55 9.35
C HIS A 57 -2.79 -0.47 10.39
N ALA A 58 -2.49 0.77 10.06
CA ALA A 58 -2.76 1.93 10.90
C ALA A 58 -3.44 3.06 10.11
N GLU A 59 -4.36 3.76 10.76
CA GLU A 59 -5.06 4.92 10.23
C GLU A 59 -4.71 6.16 11.05
N TYR A 60 -4.18 7.17 10.38
CA TYR A 60 -3.73 8.42 11.00
C TYR A 60 -4.77 9.52 10.75
N VAL A 61 -5.27 10.10 11.83
CA VAL A 61 -6.30 11.16 11.80
C VAL A 61 -5.73 12.43 12.41
N PHE A 62 -5.93 13.54 11.72
CA PHE A 62 -5.57 14.88 12.16
C PHE A 62 -6.75 15.82 11.99
N LYS A 63 -7.11 16.56 13.05
CA LYS A 63 -8.27 17.45 13.09
C LYS A 63 -9.55 16.79 12.54
N GLY A 64 -9.82 15.56 12.99
CA GLY A 64 -10.99 14.79 12.59
C GLY A 64 -10.98 14.28 11.15
N LYS A 65 -9.87 14.44 10.42
CA LYS A 65 -9.74 13.98 9.02
C LYS A 65 -8.72 12.86 8.91
N LEU A 66 -9.08 11.80 8.20
CA LEU A 66 -8.14 10.77 7.79
C LEU A 66 -7.12 11.38 6.82
N ILE A 67 -5.83 11.28 7.14
CA ILE A 67 -4.75 11.84 6.33
C ILE A 67 -3.84 10.78 5.72
N ARG A 68 -3.75 9.61 6.36
CA ARG A 68 -2.86 8.55 5.93
C ARG A 68 -3.32 7.18 6.45
N LYS A 69 -3.03 6.13 5.68
CA LYS A 69 -3.06 4.73 6.13
C LYS A 69 -1.71 4.09 5.81
N ASP A 70 -1.20 3.29 6.72
CA ASP A 70 -0.02 2.46 6.51
C ASP A 70 -0.37 0.99 6.62
N TYR A 71 0.20 0.18 5.75
CA TYR A 71 0.02 -1.27 5.72
C TYR A 71 1.37 -1.95 5.97
N PHE A 72 1.34 -2.96 6.83
CA PHE A 72 2.54 -3.63 7.33
C PHE A 72 2.51 -5.14 7.03
N SER A 73 3.70 -5.65 6.69
CA SER A 73 4.06 -7.05 6.73
C SER A 73 5.31 -7.16 7.63
N TYR A 74 6.44 -7.65 7.16
CA TYR A 74 7.69 -7.55 7.93
C TYR A 74 8.08 -6.09 8.19
N THR A 75 7.83 -5.24 7.21
CA THR A 75 8.03 -3.79 7.28
C THR A 75 6.79 -3.10 6.73
N ARG A 76 6.78 -1.77 6.71
CA ARG A 76 5.77 -1.01 5.98
C ARG A 76 5.97 -1.20 4.48
N TYR A 77 4.99 -1.78 3.80
CA TYR A 77 5.06 -1.99 2.35
C TYR A 77 4.23 -1.00 1.53
N CYS A 78 3.23 -0.36 2.13
CA CYS A 78 2.38 0.61 1.43
C CYS A 78 1.91 1.71 2.37
N SER A 79 1.87 2.94 1.88
CA SER A 79 1.16 4.07 2.49
C SER A 79 0.15 4.65 1.52
N GLU A 80 -1.03 4.98 2.01
CA GLU A 80 -2.08 5.71 1.30
C GLU A 80 -2.22 7.10 1.91
N TYR A 81 -2.28 8.14 1.08
CA TYR A 81 -2.40 9.53 1.50
C TYR A 81 -3.73 10.11 1.04
N PHE A 82 -4.40 10.79 1.96
CA PHE A 82 -5.75 11.33 1.75
C PHE A 82 -5.75 12.84 1.92
N ALA A 83 -6.50 13.51 1.03
CA ALA A 83 -6.83 14.92 1.14
C ALA A 83 -8.32 15.08 1.47
N PRO A 84 -8.68 15.96 2.42
CA PRO A 84 -10.09 16.24 2.70
C PRO A 84 -10.72 17.01 1.52
N LYS A 85 -11.84 16.48 1.02
CA LYS A 85 -12.65 17.14 -0.01
C LYS A 85 -14.12 16.85 0.29
N ASP A 86 -14.95 17.90 0.38
CA ASP A 86 -16.41 17.80 0.60
C ASP A 86 -16.79 16.83 1.75
N ASN A 87 -16.11 16.94 2.88
CA ASN A 87 -16.22 16.05 4.07
C ASN A 87 -15.81 14.58 3.84
N ALA A 88 -15.28 14.22 2.69
CA ALA A 88 -14.71 12.90 2.41
C ALA A 88 -13.19 12.92 2.44
N ALA A 89 -12.58 11.79 2.79
CA ALA A 89 -11.15 11.56 2.63
C ALA A 89 -10.91 11.01 1.21
N VAL A 90 -10.31 11.81 0.33
CA VAL A 90 -10.04 11.43 -1.05
C VAL A 90 -8.62 10.95 -1.18
N LEU A 91 -8.44 9.69 -1.57
CA LEU A 91 -7.13 9.11 -1.86
C LEU A 91 -6.50 9.79 -3.07
N TYR A 92 -5.31 10.37 -2.90
CA TYR A 92 -4.58 11.04 -3.99
C TYR A 92 -3.23 10.41 -4.33
N GLN A 93 -2.64 9.65 -3.40
CA GLN A 93 -1.35 9.00 -3.61
C GLN A 93 -1.26 7.70 -2.83
N ARG A 94 -0.62 6.69 -3.43
CA ARG A 94 -0.05 5.52 -2.76
C ARG A 94 1.46 5.52 -2.93
N THR A 95 2.18 5.16 -1.88
CA THR A 95 3.62 4.91 -1.94
C THR A 95 3.88 3.47 -1.56
N PHE A 96 4.56 2.73 -2.43
CA PHE A 96 5.07 1.39 -2.14
C PHE A 96 6.53 1.46 -1.73
N TYR A 97 6.92 0.61 -0.80
CA TYR A 97 8.25 0.62 -0.20
C TYR A 97 8.98 -0.70 -0.45
N ASN A 98 10.30 -0.61 -0.55
CA ASN A 98 11.20 -1.74 -0.47
C ASN A 98 11.30 -2.22 0.99
N GLU A 99 11.87 -3.41 1.22
CA GLU A 99 12.05 -3.98 2.56
C GLU A 99 12.95 -3.11 3.46
N ASP A 100 13.87 -2.33 2.89
CA ASP A 100 14.72 -1.37 3.60
C ASP A 100 14.02 -0.06 3.98
N GLY A 101 12.72 0.08 3.64
CA GLY A 101 11.89 1.25 3.92
C GLY A 101 12.05 2.39 2.91
N THR A 102 12.89 2.24 1.88
CA THR A 102 13.01 3.24 0.80
C THR A 102 11.80 3.17 -0.13
N PRO A 103 11.29 4.31 -0.66
CA PRO A 103 10.23 4.29 -1.65
C PRO A 103 10.63 3.53 -2.91
N ALA A 104 9.82 2.55 -3.31
CA ALA A 104 9.99 1.83 -4.57
C ALA A 104 9.36 2.63 -5.72
N TYR A 105 8.11 3.04 -5.54
CA TYR A 105 7.39 3.91 -6.47
C TYR A 105 6.12 4.51 -5.83
N ASP A 106 5.64 5.58 -6.42
CA ASP A 106 4.35 6.18 -6.08
C ASP A 106 3.32 5.93 -7.17
N ILE A 107 2.06 5.83 -6.77
CA ILE A 107 0.90 5.90 -7.65
C ILE A 107 0.15 7.19 -7.35
N LEU A 108 0.01 8.06 -8.35
CA LEU A 108 -0.82 9.26 -8.25
C LEU A 108 -2.22 8.94 -8.76
N MET A 109 -3.22 9.33 -7.96
CA MET A 109 -4.63 9.06 -8.21
C MET A 109 -5.32 10.30 -8.75
N ASN A 110 -6.20 10.13 -9.73
CA ASN A 110 -7.12 11.16 -10.16
C ASN A 110 -8.55 10.62 -10.09
N GLN A 111 -9.40 11.29 -9.30
CA GLN A 111 -10.80 10.90 -9.09
C GLN A 111 -10.96 9.39 -8.73
N GLY A 112 -10.07 8.88 -7.88
CA GLY A 112 -10.08 7.48 -7.45
C GLY A 112 -9.52 6.47 -8.45
N LYS A 113 -8.97 6.93 -9.59
CA LYS A 113 -8.31 6.08 -10.58
C LYS A 113 -6.81 6.26 -10.55
N GLU A 114 -6.08 5.15 -10.70
CA GLU A 114 -4.63 5.14 -10.83
C GLU A 114 -4.26 5.68 -12.21
N GLU A 115 -3.49 6.78 -12.27
CA GLU A 115 -3.13 7.42 -13.54
C GLU A 115 -1.63 7.49 -13.78
N VAL A 116 -0.83 7.78 -12.76
CA VAL A 116 0.61 8.01 -12.92
C VAL A 116 1.39 7.14 -11.95
N TYR A 117 2.39 6.45 -12.45
CA TYR A 117 3.31 5.61 -11.68
C TYR A 117 4.70 6.25 -11.74
N ARG A 118 5.17 6.77 -10.60
CA ARG A 118 6.42 7.49 -10.47
C ARG A 118 7.48 6.64 -9.78
N PHE A 119 8.49 6.24 -10.53
CA PHE A 119 9.70 5.60 -10.05
C PHE A 119 10.81 6.64 -9.87
N LYS A 120 11.94 6.24 -9.28
CA LYS A 120 13.08 7.14 -9.09
C LYS A 120 13.60 7.76 -10.39
N ASP A 121 13.62 6.98 -11.47
CA ASP A 121 14.25 7.32 -12.74
C ASP A 121 13.26 7.44 -13.92
N LYS A 122 11.96 7.20 -13.71
CA LYS A 122 10.97 7.23 -14.77
C LYS A 122 9.55 7.50 -14.26
N ILE A 123 8.72 7.96 -15.17
CA ILE A 123 7.28 8.12 -14.96
C ILE A 123 6.55 7.33 -16.04
N LEU A 124 5.56 6.55 -15.64
CA LEU A 124 4.70 5.77 -16.53
C LEU A 124 3.26 6.29 -16.42
N TYR A 125 2.60 6.41 -17.54
CA TYR A 125 1.24 6.93 -17.63
C TYR A 125 0.26 5.80 -17.96
N GLY A 126 -0.67 5.56 -17.04
CA GLY A 126 -1.69 4.52 -17.16
C GLY A 126 -1.19 3.11 -16.80
N LYS A 127 -2.13 2.29 -16.37
CA LYS A 127 -1.87 0.91 -15.93
C LYS A 127 -1.26 0.01 -17.02
N PRO A 128 -1.63 0.11 -18.31
CA PRO A 128 -0.98 -0.66 -19.37
C PRO A 128 0.53 -0.40 -19.47
N ALA A 129 0.98 0.86 -19.30
CA ALA A 129 2.41 1.18 -19.32
C ALA A 129 3.17 0.54 -18.15
N LEU A 130 2.57 0.53 -16.94
CA LEU A 130 3.14 -0.16 -15.78
C LEU A 130 3.28 -1.67 -16.06
N ILE A 131 2.23 -2.32 -16.60
CA ILE A 131 2.25 -3.75 -16.89
C ILE A 131 3.32 -4.08 -17.94
N ARG A 132 3.41 -3.30 -19.02
CA ARG A 132 4.48 -3.47 -20.02
C ARG A 132 5.86 -3.34 -19.41
N TYR A 133 6.06 -2.34 -18.57
CA TYR A 133 7.33 -2.18 -17.86
C TYR A 133 7.65 -3.40 -17.00
N PHE A 134 6.70 -3.85 -16.20
CA PHE A 134 6.85 -5.04 -15.35
C PHE A 134 7.17 -6.30 -16.18
N MET A 135 6.41 -6.57 -17.23
CA MET A 135 6.63 -7.74 -18.10
C MET A 135 8.03 -7.76 -18.71
N LYS A 136 8.55 -6.59 -19.14
CA LYS A 136 9.93 -6.47 -19.64
C LYS A 136 11.00 -6.78 -18.58
N THR A 137 10.73 -6.50 -17.31
CA THR A 137 11.67 -6.82 -16.22
C THR A 137 11.75 -8.33 -15.94
N LEU A 138 10.72 -9.09 -16.27
CA LEU A 138 10.68 -10.54 -16.06
C LEU A 138 11.64 -11.30 -16.99
N ARG A 139 12.02 -10.70 -18.14
CA ARG A 139 12.93 -11.32 -19.14
C ARG A 139 12.46 -12.73 -19.54
N LEU A 140 11.17 -12.86 -19.82
CA LEU A 140 10.56 -14.13 -20.21
C LEU A 140 11.25 -14.76 -21.42
N SER A 141 11.28 -16.08 -21.44
CA SER A 141 11.95 -16.90 -22.45
C SER A 141 11.07 -18.09 -22.84
N LYS A 142 11.51 -18.88 -23.79
CA LYS A 142 10.82 -20.11 -24.21
C LYS A 142 10.72 -21.20 -23.13
N SER A 143 11.47 -21.06 -22.04
CA SER A 143 11.38 -21.97 -20.88
C SER A 143 10.31 -21.58 -19.87
N ASP A 144 9.69 -20.42 -20.05
CA ASP A 144 8.68 -19.88 -19.14
C ASP A 144 7.27 -20.19 -19.66
N LEU A 145 6.33 -20.41 -18.75
CA LEU A 145 4.91 -20.59 -19.03
C LEU A 145 4.13 -19.42 -18.41
N VAL A 146 3.41 -18.69 -19.24
CA VAL A 146 2.49 -17.63 -18.80
C VAL A 146 1.06 -18.13 -18.97
N ILE A 147 0.32 -18.19 -17.86
CA ILE A 147 -1.09 -18.61 -17.85
C ILE A 147 -1.95 -17.36 -17.72
N LEU A 148 -2.84 -17.15 -18.68
CA LEU A 148 -3.81 -16.06 -18.69
C LEU A 148 -5.19 -16.60 -18.30
N ASP A 149 -5.79 -16.05 -17.26
CA ASP A 149 -7.18 -16.37 -16.89
C ASP A 149 -8.19 -15.57 -17.74
N ARG A 150 -7.74 -14.48 -18.38
CA ARG A 150 -8.57 -13.61 -19.26
C ARG A 150 -7.72 -12.91 -20.30
N GLU A 151 -8.25 -12.84 -21.53
CA GLU A 151 -7.60 -12.13 -22.65
C GLU A 151 -7.89 -10.62 -22.67
N THR A 152 -8.84 -10.10 -21.87
CA THR A 152 -9.26 -8.69 -21.88
C THR A 152 -8.56 -7.85 -20.84
N GLY A 153 -8.45 -6.55 -21.09
CA GLY A 153 -7.87 -5.59 -20.15
C GLY A 153 -6.37 -5.82 -19.92
N ILE A 154 -5.98 -6.16 -18.69
CA ILE A 154 -4.57 -6.44 -18.35
C ILE A 154 -4.06 -7.69 -19.10
N GLY A 155 -4.89 -8.70 -19.27
CA GLY A 155 -4.55 -9.93 -19.98
C GLY A 155 -4.09 -9.66 -21.41
N GLN A 156 -4.72 -8.73 -22.13
CA GLN A 156 -4.28 -8.34 -23.47
C GLN A 156 -2.84 -7.78 -23.47
N VAL A 157 -2.51 -6.92 -22.52
CA VAL A 157 -1.16 -6.34 -22.41
C VAL A 157 -0.12 -7.42 -22.08
N VAL A 158 -0.46 -8.36 -21.17
CA VAL A 158 0.41 -9.50 -20.84
C VAL A 158 0.62 -10.39 -22.05
N PHE A 159 -0.45 -10.69 -22.80
CA PHE A 159 -0.38 -11.46 -24.05
C PHE A 159 0.56 -10.82 -25.07
N GLU A 160 0.46 -9.50 -25.29
CA GLU A 160 1.32 -8.76 -26.21
C GLU A 160 2.81 -8.81 -25.82
N GLU A 161 3.12 -8.75 -24.52
CA GLU A 161 4.50 -8.67 -23.99
C GLU A 161 5.13 -10.04 -23.70
N ALA A 162 4.34 -11.12 -23.63
CA ALA A 162 4.81 -12.47 -23.30
C ALA A 162 5.08 -13.36 -24.50
N GLN A 163 5.26 -12.80 -25.70
CA GLN A 163 5.40 -13.55 -26.97
C GLN A 163 6.62 -14.50 -27.00
N GLU A 164 7.63 -14.26 -26.20
CA GLU A 164 8.81 -15.13 -26.10
C GLU A 164 8.59 -16.34 -25.18
N ALA A 165 7.51 -16.36 -24.39
CA ALA A 165 7.15 -17.46 -23.48
C ALA A 165 6.11 -18.40 -24.11
N HIS A 166 5.88 -19.56 -23.47
CA HIS A 166 4.72 -20.38 -23.77
C HIS A 166 3.48 -19.73 -23.14
N LEU A 167 2.45 -19.48 -23.96
CA LEU A 167 1.18 -18.89 -23.53
C LEU A 167 0.12 -19.98 -23.41
N ALA A 168 -0.60 -20.00 -22.30
CA ALA A 168 -1.80 -20.79 -22.07
C ALA A 168 -2.96 -19.87 -21.63
N VAL A 169 -4.15 -20.10 -22.20
CA VAL A 169 -5.37 -19.35 -21.95
C VAL A 169 -6.43 -20.26 -21.35
#